data_f06ed8f86672b78d687e6fc61334931e
#
_entry.id   f06ed8f86672b78d687e6fc61334931e
#
_cell.length_a   1.000
_cell.length_b   1.000
_cell.length_c   1.000
_cell.angle_alpha   90.00
_cell.angle_beta   90.00
_cell.angle_gamma   90.00
#
_symmetry.space_group_name_H-M   'P 1'
#
loop_
_entity.id
_entity.type
_entity.pdbx_description
1 polymer ?
#
loop_
_entity_poly.entity_id
_entity_poly.type
_entity_poly.pdbx_seq_one_letter_code
_entity_poly.pdbx_strand_id
1 'polypeptide(L)'
;MDLELRDRVAVITGGASGIGEACARGFAAEGAEPVVWDLAVDEDGANDPGQPLAIRADITSESDLHRALERTLDRFDRIDHLVHAAAIGSGKFGFPFTNLTPVDWRRTIEVNVLGMTNVAHAVSPHMIENRSGTQVYIASIAGQIGSQTDPPYSASKAANINFAQCLAKDLAPSGIRVNTICPGMVKTPLNRSVWQAWRDVNPDENTLTYDEWAGEKIKSLIPLGTWAKVEDVADMVLFLSSNRAQQVTGQTINVDGGFVMHW
;
A
#
# COMPACT_ATOMS: atom_id res chain seq x y z
N MET A 1 -11.17 -19.99 -8.50
CA MET A 1 -9.79 -20.16 -9.05
C MET A 1 -8.91 -20.38 -7.84
N ASP A 2 -8.15 -21.47 -7.80
CA ASP A 2 -7.16 -21.65 -6.72
C ASP A 2 -5.96 -20.74 -6.99
N LEU A 3 -5.60 -19.91 -6.03
CA LEU A 3 -4.48 -18.97 -6.11
C LEU A 3 -3.16 -19.58 -5.62
N GLU A 4 -3.21 -20.78 -5.03
CA GLU A 4 -2.03 -21.51 -4.52
C GLU A 4 -1.24 -20.71 -3.45
N LEU A 5 -1.98 -19.97 -2.59
CA LEU A 5 -1.41 -19.14 -1.52
C LEU A 5 -1.36 -19.87 -0.16
N ARG A 6 -1.95 -21.04 -0.04
CA ARG A 6 -1.99 -21.82 1.21
C ARG A 6 -0.57 -22.05 1.75
N ASP A 7 -0.42 -21.88 3.06
CA ASP A 7 0.84 -22.06 3.83
C ASP A 7 1.97 -21.09 3.35
N ARG A 8 1.64 -20.03 2.60
CA ARG A 8 2.58 -18.98 2.20
C ARG A 8 2.60 -17.88 3.23
N VAL A 9 3.76 -17.30 3.47
CA VAL A 9 3.96 -16.20 4.42
C VAL A 9 3.93 -14.86 3.67
N ALA A 10 2.99 -13.99 4.06
CA ALA A 10 2.83 -12.67 3.45
C ALA A 10 3.08 -11.56 4.49
N VAL A 11 4.16 -10.82 4.33
CA VAL A 11 4.42 -9.61 5.11
C VAL A 11 3.61 -8.45 4.52
N ILE A 12 2.82 -7.78 5.35
CA ILE A 12 2.00 -6.63 4.97
C ILE A 12 2.37 -5.42 5.83
N THR A 13 3.03 -4.42 5.24
CA THR A 13 3.26 -3.15 5.93
C THR A 13 2.02 -2.27 5.86
N GLY A 14 1.69 -1.57 6.93
CA GLY A 14 0.44 -0.80 6.99
C GLY A 14 -0.81 -1.70 7.07
N GLY A 15 -0.66 -2.90 7.63
CA GLY A 15 -1.70 -3.92 7.65
C GLY A 15 -2.75 -3.77 8.75
N ALA A 16 -2.63 -2.78 9.64
CA ALA A 16 -3.59 -2.55 10.72
C ALA A 16 -4.88 -1.84 10.28
N SER A 17 -4.94 -1.31 9.06
CA SER A 17 -6.11 -0.58 8.58
C SER A 17 -6.25 -0.58 7.05
N GLY A 18 -7.46 -0.26 6.56
CA GLY A 18 -7.73 0.05 5.16
C GLY A 18 -7.34 -1.07 4.19
N ILE A 19 -6.57 -0.72 3.14
CA ILE A 19 -6.17 -1.68 2.08
C ILE A 19 -5.25 -2.77 2.64
N GLY A 20 -4.28 -2.41 3.51
CA GLY A 20 -3.37 -3.39 4.11
C GLY A 20 -4.10 -4.42 4.95
N GLU A 21 -5.06 -3.99 5.78
CA GLU A 21 -5.91 -4.88 6.57
C GLU A 21 -6.76 -5.82 5.67
N ALA A 22 -7.32 -5.29 4.58
CA ALA A 22 -8.07 -6.11 3.63
C ALA A 22 -7.16 -7.15 2.95
N CYS A 23 -5.91 -6.80 2.62
CA CYS A 23 -4.93 -7.75 2.10
C CYS A 23 -4.64 -8.86 3.14
N ALA A 24 -4.41 -8.50 4.41
CA ALA A 24 -4.15 -9.48 5.47
C ALA A 24 -5.32 -10.46 5.61
N ARG A 25 -6.56 -9.96 5.63
CA ARG A 25 -7.76 -10.82 5.65
C ARG A 25 -7.87 -11.70 4.41
N GLY A 26 -7.57 -11.15 3.22
CA GLY A 26 -7.61 -11.89 1.97
C GLY A 26 -6.59 -13.04 1.95
N PHE A 27 -5.35 -12.80 2.34
CA PHE A 27 -4.32 -13.85 2.47
C PHE A 27 -4.75 -14.93 3.47
N ALA A 28 -5.27 -14.55 4.63
CA ALA A 28 -5.77 -15.51 5.62
C ALA A 28 -6.92 -16.37 5.07
N ALA A 29 -7.86 -15.77 4.31
CA ALA A 29 -8.97 -16.48 3.68
C ALA A 29 -8.50 -17.51 2.63
N GLU A 30 -7.39 -17.26 1.94
CA GLU A 30 -6.73 -18.19 1.00
C GLU A 30 -5.85 -19.23 1.72
N GLY A 31 -5.80 -19.20 3.07
CA GLY A 31 -5.03 -20.15 3.88
C GLY A 31 -3.53 -19.83 3.96
N ALA A 32 -3.14 -18.61 3.65
CA ALA A 32 -1.79 -18.09 3.87
C ALA A 32 -1.61 -17.60 5.31
N GLU A 33 -0.37 -17.32 5.69
CA GLU A 33 0.04 -16.77 7.00
C GLU A 33 0.38 -15.27 6.84
N PRO A 34 -0.58 -14.34 7.04
CA PRO A 34 -0.29 -12.91 6.99
C PRO A 34 0.47 -12.46 8.23
N VAL A 35 1.51 -11.64 8.03
CA VAL A 35 2.29 -10.97 9.07
C VAL A 35 2.15 -9.47 8.89
N VAL A 36 1.53 -8.80 9.85
CA VAL A 36 1.28 -7.35 9.80
C VAL A 36 2.44 -6.60 10.46
N TRP A 37 3.08 -5.70 9.72
CA TRP A 37 4.05 -4.73 10.24
C TRP A 37 3.41 -3.35 10.23
N ASP A 38 3.08 -2.80 11.41
CA ASP A 38 2.38 -1.52 11.51
C ASP A 38 2.72 -0.79 12.81
N LEU A 39 2.68 0.54 12.80
CA LEU A 39 2.84 1.37 13.99
C LEU A 39 1.64 1.28 14.95
N ALA A 40 0.46 0.96 14.43
CA ALA A 40 -0.80 0.99 15.17
C ALA A 40 -1.13 -0.34 15.86
N VAL A 41 -0.24 -1.34 15.80
CA VAL A 41 -0.42 -2.59 16.54
C VAL A 41 0.30 -2.52 17.88
N ASP A 42 -0.27 -3.15 18.89
CA ASP A 42 0.37 -3.25 20.21
C ASP A 42 1.53 -4.25 20.15
N GLU A 43 2.65 -3.93 20.86
CA GLU A 43 3.83 -4.82 20.91
C GLU A 43 3.54 -6.19 21.52
N ASP A 44 2.56 -6.24 22.41
CA ASP A 44 2.09 -7.45 23.08
C ASP A 44 0.89 -8.09 22.39
N GLY A 45 0.52 -7.60 21.19
CA GLY A 45 -0.57 -8.15 20.37
C GLY A 45 -0.41 -9.66 20.27
N ALA A 46 -1.25 -10.36 21.03
CA ALA A 46 -1.10 -11.76 21.34
C ALA A 46 -0.95 -12.59 20.07
N ASN A 47 -0.01 -13.55 20.10
CA ASN A 47 0.02 -14.69 19.22
C ASN A 47 -1.23 -15.57 19.48
N ASP A 48 -2.43 -14.99 19.38
CA ASP A 48 -3.66 -15.76 19.48
C ASP A 48 -3.72 -16.73 18.31
N PRO A 49 -3.87 -18.02 18.56
CA PRO A 49 -3.99 -19.00 17.49
C PRO A 49 -5.13 -18.62 16.56
N GLY A 50 -4.82 -18.43 15.27
CA GLY A 50 -5.79 -18.07 14.24
C GLY A 50 -5.89 -16.57 13.95
N GLN A 51 -5.13 -15.71 14.63
CA GLN A 51 -4.98 -14.29 14.27
C GLN A 51 -3.65 -14.08 13.53
N PRO A 52 -3.60 -13.11 12.57
CA PRO A 52 -2.35 -12.70 11.94
C PRO A 52 -1.30 -12.32 12.98
N LEU A 53 -0.04 -12.73 12.77
CA LEU A 53 1.06 -12.19 13.56
C LEU A 53 1.16 -10.69 13.32
N ALA A 54 1.02 -9.90 14.36
CA ALA A 54 1.15 -8.44 14.30
C ALA A 54 2.42 -8.00 15.03
N ILE A 55 3.23 -7.17 14.37
CA ILE A 55 4.50 -6.67 14.88
C ILE A 55 4.52 -5.15 14.74
N ARG A 56 4.71 -4.46 15.85
CA ARG A 56 4.89 -3.01 15.83
C ARG A 56 6.19 -2.67 15.11
N ALA A 57 6.11 -1.89 14.03
CA ALA A 57 7.28 -1.46 13.26
C ALA A 57 7.06 -0.10 12.60
N ASP A 58 8.00 0.82 12.81
CA ASP A 58 8.14 2.04 12.01
C ASP A 58 9.01 1.73 10.79
N ILE A 59 8.46 1.83 9.59
CA ILE A 59 9.20 1.57 8.35
C ILE A 59 10.32 2.57 8.09
N THR A 60 10.37 3.69 8.80
CA THR A 60 11.47 4.67 8.75
C THR A 60 12.62 4.32 9.68
N SER A 61 12.46 3.31 10.55
CA SER A 61 13.44 2.83 11.53
C SER A 61 14.05 1.49 11.08
N GLU A 62 15.34 1.49 10.76
CA GLU A 62 16.07 0.25 10.42
C GLU A 62 16.02 -0.78 11.54
N SER A 63 16.13 -0.34 12.79
CA SER A 63 16.08 -1.24 13.96
C SER A 63 14.72 -1.91 14.13
N ASP A 64 13.63 -1.18 13.84
CA ASP A 64 12.28 -1.75 13.88
C ASP A 64 12.08 -2.79 12.78
N LEU A 65 12.56 -2.48 11.58
CA LEU A 65 12.47 -3.41 10.45
C LEU A 65 13.31 -4.67 10.68
N HIS A 66 14.52 -4.53 11.25
CA HIS A 66 15.34 -5.68 11.60
C HIS A 66 14.64 -6.58 12.63
N ARG A 67 14.13 -6.00 13.72
CA ARG A 67 13.34 -6.73 14.72
C ARG A 67 12.10 -7.40 14.12
N ALA A 68 11.38 -6.72 13.23
CA ALA A 68 10.18 -7.26 12.60
C ALA A 68 10.52 -8.42 11.66
N LEU A 69 11.62 -8.30 10.91
CA LEU A 69 12.14 -9.37 10.06
C LEU A 69 12.54 -10.59 10.87
N GLU A 70 13.36 -10.42 11.91
CA GLU A 70 13.77 -11.50 12.81
C GLU A 70 12.57 -12.24 13.39
N ARG A 71 11.61 -11.53 13.99
CA ARG A 71 10.40 -12.15 14.56
C ARG A 71 9.57 -12.89 13.52
N THR A 72 9.54 -12.40 12.28
CA THR A 72 8.83 -13.08 11.18
C THR A 72 9.54 -14.38 10.80
N LEU A 73 10.86 -14.34 10.66
CA LEU A 73 11.67 -15.51 10.30
C LEU A 73 11.75 -16.53 11.43
N ASP A 74 11.87 -16.12 12.69
CA ASP A 74 11.82 -17.01 13.85
C ASP A 74 10.51 -17.81 13.92
N ARG A 75 9.40 -17.21 13.47
CA ARG A 75 8.08 -17.84 13.50
C ARG A 75 7.82 -18.74 12.31
N PHE A 76 8.27 -18.37 11.10
CA PHE A 76 7.85 -19.00 9.85
C PHE A 76 9.01 -19.49 8.98
N ASP A 77 10.25 -19.12 9.27
CA ASP A 77 11.47 -19.46 8.52
C ASP A 77 11.42 -19.06 7.02
N ARG A 78 10.44 -18.21 6.63
CA ARG A 78 10.25 -17.80 5.24
C ARG A 78 9.44 -16.51 5.11
N ILE A 79 9.62 -15.83 3.98
CA ILE A 79 8.74 -14.77 3.47
C ILE A 79 8.52 -15.04 1.98
N ASP A 80 7.27 -15.29 1.57
CA ASP A 80 6.92 -15.56 0.18
C ASP A 80 6.43 -14.30 -0.53
N HIS A 81 5.70 -13.45 0.20
CA HIS A 81 5.06 -12.26 -0.36
C HIS A 81 5.31 -11.03 0.51
N LEU A 82 5.55 -9.89 -0.15
CA LEU A 82 5.54 -8.57 0.46
C LEU A 82 4.40 -7.75 -0.14
N VAL A 83 3.54 -7.20 0.72
CA VAL A 83 2.58 -6.15 0.34
C VAL A 83 2.97 -4.87 1.06
N HIS A 84 3.45 -3.88 0.32
CA HIS A 84 3.80 -2.59 0.91
C HIS A 84 2.62 -1.63 0.77
N ALA A 85 1.82 -1.49 1.84
CA ALA A 85 0.66 -0.60 1.90
C ALA A 85 0.84 0.58 2.88
N ALA A 86 1.90 0.59 3.68
CA ALA A 86 2.19 1.69 4.61
C ALA A 86 2.42 3.01 3.86
N ALA A 87 1.66 4.03 4.19
CA ALA A 87 1.78 5.36 3.61
C ALA A 87 1.01 6.40 4.43
N ILE A 88 1.42 7.65 4.31
CA ILE A 88 0.73 8.81 4.89
C ILE A 88 0.50 9.89 3.83
N GLY A 89 -0.52 10.74 4.03
CA GLY A 89 -0.64 12.03 3.35
C GLY A 89 0.09 13.13 4.10
N SER A 90 0.17 14.32 3.49
CA SER A 90 0.75 15.50 4.14
C SER A 90 -0.12 16.05 5.30
N GLY A 91 -1.38 15.64 5.38
CA GLY A 91 -2.35 16.18 6.33
C GLY A 91 -2.89 17.57 5.94
N LYS A 92 -2.52 18.09 4.78
CA LYS A 92 -2.95 19.40 4.28
C LYS A 92 -3.58 19.29 2.89
N PHE A 93 -4.48 20.21 2.58
CA PHE A 93 -5.03 20.36 1.23
C PHE A 93 -4.11 21.23 0.38
N GLY A 94 -3.62 20.66 -0.73
CA GLY A 94 -2.51 21.22 -1.50
C GLY A 94 -2.88 22.22 -2.60
N PHE A 95 -4.14 22.65 -2.69
CA PHE A 95 -4.54 23.64 -3.70
C PHE A 95 -5.06 24.93 -3.03
N PRO A 96 -4.54 26.14 -3.40
CA PRO A 96 -3.37 26.33 -4.28
C PRO A 96 -2.08 25.75 -3.66
N PHE A 97 -1.06 25.47 -4.47
CA PHE A 97 0.16 24.80 -3.99
C PHE A 97 0.88 25.57 -2.87
N THR A 98 0.64 26.87 -2.76
CA THR A 98 1.17 27.74 -1.70
C THR A 98 0.60 27.43 -0.31
N ASN A 99 -0.43 26.58 -0.20
CA ASN A 99 -0.90 26.06 1.08
C ASN A 99 0.12 25.10 1.73
N LEU A 100 1.10 24.63 0.94
CA LEU A 100 2.15 23.73 1.37
C LEU A 100 3.50 24.45 1.35
N THR A 101 4.31 24.18 2.37
CA THR A 101 5.71 24.61 2.45
C THR A 101 6.64 23.43 2.24
N PRO A 102 7.94 23.64 1.93
CA PRO A 102 8.89 22.53 1.81
C PRO A 102 8.97 21.63 3.05
N VAL A 103 8.61 22.13 4.24
CA VAL A 103 8.60 21.34 5.47
C VAL A 103 7.49 20.29 5.45
N ASP A 104 6.34 20.60 4.85
CA ASP A 104 5.18 19.69 4.77
C ASP A 104 5.47 18.45 3.90
N TRP A 105 6.49 18.54 3.03
CA TRP A 105 6.91 17.43 2.18
C TRP A 105 7.75 16.39 2.91
N ARG A 106 8.53 16.80 3.91
CA ARG A 106 9.58 15.96 4.51
C ARG A 106 9.03 14.64 5.05
N ARG A 107 8.02 14.71 5.91
CA ARG A 107 7.49 13.50 6.55
C ARG A 107 6.84 12.55 5.56
N THR A 108 6.13 13.09 4.55
CA THR A 108 5.51 12.27 3.50
C THR A 108 6.57 11.57 2.66
N ILE A 109 7.64 12.23 2.27
CA ILE A 109 8.74 11.63 1.51
C ILE A 109 9.50 10.61 2.38
N GLU A 110 9.78 10.95 3.63
CA GLU A 110 10.46 10.05 4.56
C GLU A 110 9.70 8.72 4.74
N VAL A 111 8.39 8.77 4.98
CA VAL A 111 7.59 7.56 5.16
C VAL A 111 7.36 6.85 3.84
N ASN A 112 6.83 7.56 2.83
CA ASN A 112 6.33 6.91 1.62
C ASN A 112 7.44 6.50 0.64
N VAL A 113 8.60 7.14 0.69
CA VAL A 113 9.70 6.85 -0.23
C VAL A 113 10.85 6.15 0.51
N LEU A 114 11.43 6.77 1.53
CA LEU A 114 12.54 6.16 2.26
C LEU A 114 12.07 4.94 3.05
N GLY A 115 10.92 5.00 3.72
CA GLY A 115 10.34 3.85 4.40
C GLY A 115 10.07 2.68 3.47
N MET A 116 9.60 2.94 2.25
CA MET A 116 9.44 1.90 1.21
C MET A 116 10.77 1.27 0.83
N THR A 117 11.82 2.07 0.61
CA THR A 117 13.14 1.53 0.28
C THR A 117 13.73 0.72 1.42
N ASN A 118 13.55 1.15 2.67
CA ASN A 118 13.99 0.41 3.85
C ASN A 118 13.33 -0.98 3.94
N VAL A 119 12.01 -1.05 3.72
CA VAL A 119 11.27 -2.34 3.70
C VAL A 119 11.79 -3.25 2.58
N ALA A 120 12.01 -2.70 1.38
CA ALA A 120 12.57 -3.47 0.27
C ALA A 120 13.96 -4.02 0.60
N HIS A 121 14.83 -3.22 1.21
CA HIS A 121 16.16 -3.64 1.66
C HIS A 121 16.12 -4.70 2.76
N ALA A 122 15.15 -4.64 3.66
CA ALA A 122 14.99 -5.64 4.72
C ALA A 122 14.53 -7.00 4.17
N VAL A 123 13.55 -7.01 3.26
CA VAL A 123 12.89 -8.25 2.82
C VAL A 123 13.55 -8.90 1.60
N SER A 124 14.03 -8.11 0.64
CA SER A 124 14.53 -8.65 -0.65
C SER A 124 15.72 -9.60 -0.52
N PRO A 125 16.71 -9.40 0.36
CA PRO A 125 17.83 -10.33 0.50
C PRO A 125 17.38 -11.76 0.81
N HIS A 126 16.40 -11.92 1.70
CA HIS A 126 15.83 -13.20 2.06
C HIS A 126 15.10 -13.88 0.86
N MET A 127 14.32 -13.11 0.11
CA MET A 127 13.68 -13.63 -1.11
C MET A 127 14.70 -14.01 -2.19
N ILE A 128 15.80 -13.26 -2.32
CA ILE A 128 16.90 -13.54 -3.26
C ILE A 128 17.58 -14.86 -2.93
N GLU A 129 17.88 -15.10 -1.65
CA GLU A 129 18.47 -16.35 -1.16
C GLU A 129 17.56 -17.55 -1.49
N ASN A 130 16.26 -17.41 -1.25
CA ASN A 130 15.26 -18.44 -1.55
C ASN A 130 14.90 -18.55 -3.05
N ARG A 131 15.38 -17.63 -3.89
CA ARG A 131 15.11 -17.56 -5.34
C ARG A 131 13.61 -17.61 -5.66
N SER A 132 12.79 -17.03 -4.84
CA SER A 132 11.33 -17.04 -4.97
C SER A 132 10.72 -15.89 -4.19
N GLY A 133 9.65 -15.29 -4.72
CA GLY A 133 8.87 -14.30 -4.01
C GLY A 133 8.04 -13.38 -4.91
N THR A 134 7.16 -12.63 -4.28
CA THR A 134 6.44 -11.53 -4.93
C THR A 134 6.43 -10.30 -4.05
N GLN A 135 6.55 -9.13 -4.67
CA GLN A 135 6.39 -7.85 -3.99
C GLN A 135 5.32 -7.03 -4.70
N VAL A 136 4.31 -6.58 -3.96
CA VAL A 136 3.24 -5.72 -4.47
C VAL A 136 3.26 -4.41 -3.70
N TYR A 137 3.44 -3.31 -4.42
CA TYR A 137 3.48 -1.96 -3.86
C TYR A 137 2.16 -1.25 -4.10
N ILE A 138 1.54 -0.75 -3.03
CA ILE A 138 0.31 0.05 -3.15
C ILE A 138 0.69 1.51 -3.40
N ALA A 139 0.63 1.90 -4.67
CA ALA A 139 0.80 3.29 -5.07
C ALA A 139 -0.53 4.06 -5.03
N SER A 140 -0.89 4.77 -6.06
CA SER A 140 -2.15 5.48 -6.25
C SER A 140 -2.23 6.01 -7.69
N ILE A 141 -3.42 6.20 -8.23
CA ILE A 141 -3.61 6.99 -9.46
C ILE A 141 -3.05 8.41 -9.31
N ALA A 142 -3.00 8.95 -8.09
CA ALA A 142 -2.36 10.24 -7.81
C ALA A 142 -0.86 10.26 -8.19
N GLY A 143 -0.19 9.11 -8.26
CA GLY A 143 1.19 8.99 -8.76
C GLY A 143 1.30 8.99 -10.28
N GLN A 144 0.20 8.86 -11.00
CA GLN A 144 0.15 8.82 -12.47
C GLN A 144 -0.31 10.14 -13.08
N ILE A 145 -1.07 10.92 -12.30
CA ILE A 145 -1.61 12.22 -12.68
C ILE A 145 -1.21 13.26 -11.65
N GLY A 146 -1.13 14.54 -12.05
CA GLY A 146 -0.86 15.66 -11.15
C GLY A 146 -2.03 15.90 -10.19
N SER A 147 -2.02 15.26 -9.02
CA SER A 147 -3.06 15.46 -8.02
C SER A 147 -2.82 16.73 -7.21
N GLN A 148 -3.73 17.68 -7.33
CA GLN A 148 -3.69 18.94 -6.59
C GLN A 148 -4.08 18.77 -5.11
N THR A 149 -4.73 17.68 -4.77
CA THR A 149 -5.25 17.44 -3.41
C THR A 149 -4.13 17.33 -2.39
N ASP A 150 -3.07 16.57 -2.72
CA ASP A 150 -1.90 16.37 -1.85
C ASP A 150 -0.65 16.14 -2.73
N PRO A 151 0.02 17.22 -3.21
CA PRO A 151 1.19 17.11 -4.05
C PRO A 151 2.36 16.29 -3.47
N PRO A 152 2.73 16.38 -2.17
CA PRO A 152 3.74 15.50 -1.57
C PRO A 152 3.40 14.01 -1.69
N TYR A 153 2.14 13.66 -1.39
CA TYR A 153 1.65 12.30 -1.53
C TYR A 153 1.69 11.85 -3.00
N SER A 154 1.20 12.70 -3.93
CA SER A 154 1.22 12.41 -5.36
C SER A 154 2.64 12.11 -5.86
N ALA A 155 3.61 12.97 -5.55
CA ALA A 155 5.01 12.77 -5.90
C ALA A 155 5.59 11.48 -5.28
N SER A 156 5.28 11.20 -4.02
CA SER A 156 5.74 9.98 -3.35
C SER A 156 5.19 8.71 -4.03
N LYS A 157 3.94 8.75 -4.49
CA LYS A 157 3.33 7.60 -5.19
C LYS A 157 3.86 7.42 -6.61
N ALA A 158 4.28 8.48 -7.29
CA ALA A 158 5.05 8.39 -8.54
C ALA A 158 6.42 7.73 -8.31
N ALA A 159 7.11 8.07 -7.22
CA ALA A 159 8.35 7.42 -6.82
C ALA A 159 8.15 5.92 -6.54
N ASN A 160 7.04 5.52 -5.89
CA ASN A 160 6.71 4.10 -5.66
C ASN A 160 6.60 3.32 -6.98
N ILE A 161 5.89 3.86 -7.97
CA ILE A 161 5.74 3.24 -9.29
C ILE A 161 7.10 3.02 -9.95
N ASN A 162 7.93 4.05 -9.99
CA ASN A 162 9.24 3.98 -10.63
C ASN A 162 10.18 3.01 -9.90
N PHE A 163 10.23 3.07 -8.57
CA PHE A 163 11.07 2.17 -7.78
C PHE A 163 10.68 0.71 -7.93
N ALA A 164 9.39 0.39 -7.92
CA ALA A 164 8.90 -0.97 -8.16
C ALA A 164 9.33 -1.51 -9.54
N GLN A 165 9.36 -0.67 -10.58
CA GLN A 165 9.87 -1.05 -11.90
C GLN A 165 11.38 -1.32 -11.90
N CYS A 166 12.17 -0.56 -11.12
CA CYS A 166 13.59 -0.84 -10.92
C CYS A 166 13.79 -2.19 -10.23
N LEU A 167 13.08 -2.41 -9.11
CA LEU A 167 13.12 -3.68 -8.38
C LEU A 167 12.71 -4.87 -9.25
N ALA A 168 11.69 -4.70 -10.10
CA ALA A 168 11.25 -5.77 -11.00
C ALA A 168 12.36 -6.24 -11.94
N LYS A 169 13.20 -5.32 -12.43
CA LYS A 169 14.35 -5.65 -13.28
C LYS A 169 15.47 -6.31 -12.48
N ASP A 170 15.75 -5.78 -11.29
CA ASP A 170 16.88 -6.25 -10.47
C ASP A 170 16.60 -7.62 -9.86
N LEU A 171 15.35 -7.90 -9.47
CA LEU A 171 14.97 -9.10 -8.75
C LEU A 171 14.50 -10.26 -9.65
N ALA A 172 14.15 -9.97 -10.92
CA ALA A 172 13.70 -11.00 -11.87
C ALA A 172 14.69 -12.16 -12.06
N PRO A 173 16.03 -11.96 -12.11
CA PRO A 173 17.00 -13.06 -12.22
C PRO A 173 16.96 -14.00 -11.01
N SER A 174 16.43 -13.55 -9.88
CA SER A 174 16.21 -14.35 -8.66
C SER A 174 14.82 -14.97 -8.59
N GLY A 175 14.02 -14.90 -9.65
CA GLY A 175 12.68 -15.48 -9.67
C GLY A 175 11.64 -14.68 -8.89
N ILE A 176 11.92 -13.42 -8.54
CA ILE A 176 11.02 -12.56 -7.78
C ILE A 176 10.27 -11.64 -8.72
N ARG A 177 8.95 -11.55 -8.56
CA ARG A 177 8.10 -10.64 -9.33
C ARG A 177 7.74 -9.41 -8.49
N VAL A 178 7.77 -8.24 -9.11
CA VAL A 178 7.43 -6.97 -8.46
C VAL A 178 6.42 -6.22 -9.29
N ASN A 179 5.30 -5.84 -8.68
CA ASN A 179 4.24 -5.09 -9.36
C ASN A 179 3.71 -3.96 -8.47
N THR A 180 3.03 -3.03 -9.09
CA THR A 180 2.39 -1.89 -8.42
C THR A 180 0.89 -1.91 -8.67
N ILE A 181 0.11 -1.63 -7.64
CA ILE A 181 -1.32 -1.35 -7.79
C ILE A 181 -1.55 0.13 -7.53
N CYS A 182 -2.34 0.76 -8.36
CA CYS A 182 -2.77 2.14 -8.25
C CYS A 182 -4.28 2.20 -7.97
N PRO A 183 -4.69 2.23 -6.69
CA PRO A 183 -6.08 2.45 -6.35
C PRO A 183 -6.55 3.84 -6.75
N GLY A 184 -7.84 3.93 -7.11
CA GLY A 184 -8.56 5.17 -7.26
C GLY A 184 -9.10 5.70 -5.93
N MET A 185 -10.37 6.13 -5.93
CA MET A 185 -11.05 6.56 -4.72
C MET A 185 -11.53 5.35 -3.93
N VAL A 186 -10.89 5.10 -2.80
CA VAL A 186 -11.22 4.00 -1.86
C VAL A 186 -11.59 4.58 -0.50
N LYS A 187 -12.66 4.09 0.14
CA LYS A 187 -13.04 4.51 1.50
C LYS A 187 -12.05 3.96 2.52
N THR A 188 -11.10 4.80 2.94
CA THR A 188 -10.05 4.49 3.92
C THR A 188 -9.89 5.62 4.94
N PRO A 189 -9.23 5.39 6.08
CA PRO A 189 -8.83 6.47 6.99
C PRO A 189 -8.02 7.57 6.29
N LEU A 190 -7.10 7.20 5.39
CA LEU A 190 -6.31 8.15 4.61
C LEU A 190 -7.19 9.04 3.72
N ASN A 191 -8.18 8.46 3.02
CA ASN A 191 -9.07 9.27 2.17
C ASN A 191 -9.96 10.20 3.02
N ARG A 192 -10.38 9.76 4.21
CA ARG A 192 -11.13 10.60 5.16
C ARG A 192 -10.27 11.78 5.65
N SER A 193 -8.98 11.59 5.89
CA SER A 193 -8.08 12.69 6.29
C SER A 193 -7.92 13.75 5.18
N VAL A 194 -7.98 13.35 3.92
CA VAL A 194 -8.00 14.27 2.76
C VAL A 194 -9.26 15.15 2.77
N TRP A 195 -10.42 14.57 3.02
CA TRP A 195 -11.66 15.34 3.16
C TRP A 195 -11.58 16.31 4.35
N GLN A 196 -11.02 15.89 5.48
CA GLN A 196 -10.86 16.78 6.63
C GLN A 196 -9.95 17.96 6.29
N ALA A 197 -8.80 17.71 5.66
CA ALA A 197 -7.87 18.76 5.23
C ALA A 197 -8.51 19.73 4.22
N TRP A 198 -9.39 19.23 3.34
CA TRP A 198 -10.17 20.08 2.43
C TRP A 198 -11.14 21.00 3.21
N ARG A 199 -11.86 20.45 4.21
CA ARG A 199 -12.79 21.23 5.05
C ARG A 199 -12.09 22.37 5.78
N ASP A 200 -10.88 22.11 6.28
CA ASP A 200 -10.13 23.09 7.08
C ASP A 200 -9.78 24.36 6.29
N VAL A 201 -9.65 24.27 4.96
CA VAL A 201 -9.34 25.40 4.08
C VAL A 201 -10.54 25.94 3.31
N ASN A 202 -11.72 25.30 3.42
CA ASN A 202 -12.97 25.72 2.79
C ASN A 202 -14.11 25.84 3.80
N PRO A 203 -14.02 26.75 4.78
CA PRO A 203 -14.98 26.83 5.88
C PRO A 203 -16.41 27.16 5.41
N ASP A 204 -16.57 27.91 4.33
CA ASP A 204 -17.87 28.29 3.77
C ASP A 204 -18.57 27.12 3.06
N GLU A 205 -17.81 26.15 2.55
CA GLU A 205 -18.30 24.91 1.94
C GLU A 205 -18.37 23.74 2.94
N ASN A 206 -18.17 24.01 4.21
CA ASN A 206 -18.02 23.03 5.29
C ASN A 206 -19.30 22.24 5.63
N THR A 207 -20.35 22.40 4.85
CA THR A 207 -21.63 21.70 5.03
C THR A 207 -21.66 20.31 4.40
N LEU A 208 -20.73 19.99 3.47
CA LEU A 208 -20.71 18.69 2.80
C LEU A 208 -20.20 17.59 3.74
N THR A 209 -20.99 16.56 3.90
CA THR A 209 -20.56 15.32 4.52
C THR A 209 -19.47 14.65 3.67
N TYR A 210 -18.74 13.70 4.26
CA TYR A 210 -17.72 12.94 3.52
C TYR A 210 -18.29 12.24 2.28
N ASP A 211 -19.49 11.65 2.40
CA ASP A 211 -20.13 10.95 1.28
C ASP A 211 -20.64 11.90 0.19
N GLU A 212 -21.13 13.09 0.54
CA GLU A 212 -21.52 14.11 -0.44
C GLU A 212 -20.31 14.67 -1.20
N TRP A 213 -19.26 15.07 -0.46
CA TRP A 213 -18.00 15.57 -1.06
C TRP A 213 -17.38 14.58 -2.04
N ALA A 214 -17.37 13.30 -1.68
CA ALA A 214 -16.82 12.28 -2.55
C ALA A 214 -17.81 11.86 -3.65
N GLY A 215 -19.10 11.85 -3.37
CA GLY A 215 -20.14 11.44 -4.33
C GLY A 215 -20.14 12.26 -5.61
N GLU A 216 -19.91 13.57 -5.52
CA GLU A 216 -19.79 14.44 -6.70
C GLU A 216 -18.54 14.09 -7.53
N LYS A 217 -17.39 13.86 -6.88
CA LYS A 217 -16.16 13.45 -7.55
C LYS A 217 -16.30 12.09 -8.22
N ILE A 218 -16.93 11.15 -7.55
CA ILE A 218 -17.17 9.81 -8.10
C ILE A 218 -18.01 9.89 -9.35
N LYS A 219 -19.14 10.60 -9.31
CA LYS A 219 -20.05 10.74 -10.45
C LYS A 219 -19.41 11.44 -11.65
N SER A 220 -18.52 12.41 -11.40
CA SER A 220 -17.91 13.20 -12.47
C SER A 220 -16.64 12.62 -13.05
N LEU A 221 -15.86 11.84 -12.27
CA LEU A 221 -14.52 11.41 -12.64
C LEU A 221 -14.38 9.90 -12.86
N ILE A 222 -15.23 9.08 -12.23
CA ILE A 222 -15.09 7.63 -12.26
C ILE A 222 -16.12 7.01 -13.20
N PRO A 223 -15.73 6.41 -14.34
CA PRO A 223 -16.65 5.81 -15.30
C PRO A 223 -17.61 4.77 -14.72
N LEU A 224 -17.15 3.92 -13.78
CA LEU A 224 -18.05 2.97 -13.10
C LEU A 224 -18.99 3.63 -12.08
N GLY A 225 -18.80 4.92 -11.76
CA GLY A 225 -19.68 5.70 -10.89
C GLY A 225 -19.79 5.22 -9.44
N THR A 226 -18.85 4.41 -8.98
CA THR A 226 -18.86 3.82 -7.64
C THR A 226 -17.52 3.98 -6.93
N TRP A 227 -17.56 3.94 -5.59
CA TRP A 227 -16.36 3.76 -4.79
C TRP A 227 -15.73 2.40 -5.07
N ALA A 228 -14.40 2.35 -5.18
CA ALA A 228 -13.69 1.09 -5.01
C ALA A 228 -13.72 0.70 -3.52
N LYS A 229 -13.85 -0.59 -3.25
CA LYS A 229 -13.74 -1.16 -1.92
C LYS A 229 -12.29 -1.56 -1.65
N VAL A 230 -11.91 -1.67 -0.38
CA VAL A 230 -10.59 -2.17 -0.01
C VAL A 230 -10.36 -3.60 -0.50
N GLU A 231 -11.44 -4.39 -0.56
CA GLU A 231 -11.45 -5.76 -1.08
C GLU A 231 -11.13 -5.81 -2.58
N ASP A 232 -11.63 -4.88 -3.40
CA ASP A 232 -11.32 -4.84 -4.84
C ASP A 232 -9.81 -4.68 -5.09
N VAL A 233 -9.13 -3.93 -4.21
CA VAL A 233 -7.67 -3.78 -4.25
C VAL A 233 -6.97 -5.03 -3.73
N ALA A 234 -7.46 -5.61 -2.63
CA ALA A 234 -6.90 -6.82 -2.05
C ALA A 234 -6.98 -8.02 -3.02
N ASP A 235 -8.08 -8.19 -3.73
CA ASP A 235 -8.25 -9.25 -4.73
C ASP A 235 -7.18 -9.18 -5.83
N MET A 236 -6.86 -7.97 -6.30
CA MET A 236 -5.77 -7.76 -7.26
C MET A 236 -4.40 -8.05 -6.65
N VAL A 237 -4.18 -7.71 -5.38
CA VAL A 237 -2.94 -8.08 -4.64
C VAL A 237 -2.79 -9.60 -4.59
N LEU A 238 -3.83 -10.33 -4.20
CA LEU A 238 -3.82 -11.79 -4.11
C LEU A 238 -3.52 -12.43 -5.47
N PHE A 239 -4.18 -11.95 -6.54
CA PHE A 239 -3.91 -12.42 -7.90
C PHE A 239 -2.44 -12.21 -8.29
N LEU A 240 -1.90 -11.00 -8.09
CA LEU A 240 -0.50 -10.69 -8.43
C LEU A 240 0.50 -11.47 -7.56
N SER A 241 0.15 -11.81 -6.35
CA SER A 241 0.97 -12.64 -5.46
C SER A 241 0.95 -14.12 -5.86
N SER A 242 -0.10 -14.56 -6.54
CA SER A 242 -0.34 -15.96 -6.88
C SER A 242 0.50 -16.47 -8.06
N ASN A 243 0.58 -17.79 -8.19
CA ASN A 243 1.19 -18.44 -9.35
C ASN A 243 0.39 -18.22 -10.65
N ARG A 244 -0.84 -17.68 -10.57
CA ARG A 244 -1.64 -17.31 -11.76
C ARG A 244 -1.09 -16.09 -12.51
N ALA A 245 -0.23 -15.30 -11.84
CA ALA A 245 0.41 -14.11 -12.39
C ALA A 245 1.91 -14.32 -12.73
N GLN A 246 2.35 -15.54 -13.03
CA GLN A 246 3.78 -15.88 -13.23
C GLN A 246 4.50 -15.05 -14.28
N GLN A 247 3.81 -14.54 -15.29
CA GLN A 247 4.37 -13.70 -16.36
C GLN A 247 4.10 -12.21 -16.15
N VAL A 248 3.64 -11.81 -14.93
CA VAL A 248 3.32 -10.42 -14.61
C VAL A 248 4.37 -9.87 -13.64
N THR A 249 5.27 -9.03 -14.14
CA THR A 249 6.25 -8.30 -13.34
C THR A 249 6.53 -6.92 -13.96
N GLY A 250 6.88 -5.93 -13.15
CA GLY A 250 7.13 -4.55 -13.57
C GLY A 250 5.88 -3.78 -13.98
N GLN A 251 4.69 -4.33 -13.73
CA GLN A 251 3.44 -3.72 -14.16
C GLN A 251 2.89 -2.75 -13.11
N THR A 252 2.19 -1.73 -13.63
CA THR A 252 1.39 -0.79 -12.82
C THR A 252 -0.07 -0.98 -13.21
N ILE A 253 -0.86 -1.50 -12.29
CA ILE A 253 -2.24 -1.89 -12.54
C ILE A 253 -3.18 -0.97 -11.77
N ASN A 254 -4.13 -0.36 -12.47
CA ASN A 254 -5.14 0.50 -11.86
C ASN A 254 -6.34 -0.30 -11.36
N VAL A 255 -6.76 0.00 -10.13
CA VAL A 255 -8.03 -0.46 -9.53
C VAL A 255 -8.80 0.81 -9.14
N ASP A 256 -9.37 1.47 -10.12
CA ASP A 256 -9.83 2.87 -9.98
C ASP A 256 -11.19 3.15 -10.65
N GLY A 257 -11.87 2.12 -11.13
CA GLY A 257 -13.16 2.27 -11.81
C GLY A 257 -13.09 2.96 -13.18
N GLY A 258 -11.88 3.00 -13.79
CA GLY A 258 -11.64 3.60 -15.09
C GLY A 258 -11.27 5.09 -15.03
N PHE A 259 -10.90 5.61 -13.85
CA PHE A 259 -10.54 7.02 -13.72
C PHE A 259 -9.28 7.38 -14.54
N VAL A 260 -8.26 6.54 -14.52
CA VAL A 260 -7.04 6.72 -15.31
C VAL A 260 -6.89 5.55 -16.28
N MET A 261 -6.97 5.82 -17.57
CA MET A 261 -6.84 4.81 -18.62
C MET A 261 -5.49 4.95 -19.33
N HIS A 262 -4.82 3.81 -19.51
CA HIS A 262 -3.58 3.71 -20.27
C HIS A 262 -3.77 2.78 -21.47
N TRP A 263 -2.99 3.00 -22.52
CA TRP A 263 -2.89 2.10 -23.69
C TRP A 263 -1.53 1.38 -23.65
#